data_c89e215eb2feabade399a9aa05745c17
#
_entry.id   c89e215eb2feabade399a9aa05745c17
#
_cell.length_a   1.000
_cell.length_b   1.000
_cell.length_c   1.000
_cell.angle_alpha   90.00
_cell.angle_beta   90.00
_cell.angle_gamma   90.00
#
_symmetry.space_group_name_H-M   'P 1'
#
loop_
_entity.id
_entity.type
_entity.pdbx_description
1 polymer ?
#
loop_
_entity_poly.entity_id
_entity_poly.type
_entity_poly.pdbx_seq_one_letter_code
_entity_poly.pdbx_strand_id
1 'polypeptide(L)'
;MNPVEKLALLRVEMKKRHLDAYVVVTDDFHTSEYVGAHFKAREFLSGFTGSAGTLVVLPDAAALWTDGRYFLQASQQLEGSGIELMRMGQPGVPEIPAFLRDHVPENGWIGFDSRTISNDFARSIGEKTREKHIRFAGDEDLVDLVWTDRPALSCEPLWELDVQYAGLTRREKLAMVRGK
;
A
#
# COMPACT_ATOMS: atom_id res chain seq x y z
N MET A 1 4.43 -13.96 14.39
CA MET A 1 3.30 -13.04 14.72
C MET A 1 2.18 -13.24 13.71
N ASN A 2 0.94 -13.33 14.16
CA ASN A 2 -0.24 -13.35 13.32
C ASN A 2 -0.69 -11.92 12.92
N PRO A 3 -1.60 -11.73 11.96
CA PRO A 3 -2.06 -10.40 11.55
C PRO A 3 -2.61 -9.54 12.68
N VAL A 4 -3.35 -10.12 13.63
CA VAL A 4 -3.92 -9.38 14.77
C VAL A 4 -2.83 -8.76 15.63
N GLU A 5 -1.76 -9.52 15.93
CA GLU A 5 -0.61 -9.04 16.70
C GLU A 5 0.14 -7.93 15.97
N LYS A 6 0.37 -8.09 14.65
CA LYS A 6 1.05 -7.10 13.82
C LYS A 6 0.27 -5.77 13.74
N LEU A 7 -1.05 -5.85 13.56
CA LEU A 7 -1.92 -4.67 13.57
C LEU A 7 -1.95 -4.00 14.94
N ALA A 8 -1.91 -4.77 16.03
CA ALA A 8 -1.84 -4.20 17.38
C ALA A 8 -0.54 -3.41 17.59
N LEU A 9 0.61 -3.93 17.14
CA LEU A 9 1.89 -3.21 17.18
C LEU A 9 1.87 -1.95 16.31
N LEU A 10 1.33 -2.02 15.09
CA LEU A 10 1.20 -0.86 14.21
C LEU A 10 0.34 0.23 14.87
N ARG A 11 -0.77 -0.14 15.50
CA ARG A 11 -1.64 0.80 16.23
C ARG A 11 -0.93 1.47 17.40
N VAL A 12 0.00 0.79 18.07
CA VAL A 12 0.86 1.42 19.09
C VAL A 12 1.70 2.52 18.48
N GLU A 13 2.32 2.29 17.31
CA GLU A 13 3.13 3.30 16.62
C GLU A 13 2.27 4.45 16.06
N MET A 14 1.08 4.14 15.53
CA MET A 14 0.10 5.15 15.12
C MET A 14 -0.30 6.08 16.29
N LYS A 15 -0.59 5.49 17.46
CA LYS A 15 -0.97 6.24 18.65
C LYS A 15 0.12 7.19 19.14
N LYS A 16 1.39 6.75 19.12
CA LYS A 16 2.55 7.59 19.49
C LYS A 16 2.68 8.83 18.60
N ARG A 17 2.18 8.76 17.36
CA ARG A 17 2.26 9.80 16.33
C ARG A 17 0.93 10.54 16.10
N HIS A 18 -0.06 10.23 16.92
CA HIS A 18 -1.41 10.80 16.81
C HIS A 18 -2.05 10.58 15.43
N LEU A 19 -1.82 9.40 14.82
CA LEU A 19 -2.42 9.04 13.53
C LEU A 19 -3.78 8.38 13.75
N ASP A 20 -4.78 8.85 13.01
CA ASP A 20 -6.15 8.33 13.02
C ASP A 20 -6.36 7.24 11.97
N ALA A 21 -5.51 7.19 10.93
CA ALA A 21 -5.46 6.12 9.95
C ALA A 21 -4.02 5.90 9.47
N TYR A 22 -3.71 4.68 9.02
CA TYR A 22 -2.48 4.37 8.31
C TYR A 22 -2.79 3.56 7.05
N VAL A 23 -2.28 4.01 5.90
CA VAL A 23 -2.53 3.41 4.58
C VAL A 23 -1.28 2.67 4.11
N VAL A 24 -1.44 1.40 3.74
CA VAL A 24 -0.36 0.55 3.22
C VAL A 24 -0.76 0.00 1.86
N VAL A 25 -0.08 0.44 0.82
CA VAL A 25 -0.31 0.03 -0.56
C VAL A 25 0.52 -1.21 -0.94
N THR A 26 0.22 -1.82 -2.08
CA THR A 26 1.08 -2.81 -2.74
C THR A 26 1.88 -2.11 -3.82
N ASP A 27 2.92 -1.40 -3.42
CA ASP A 27 3.78 -0.66 -4.35
C ASP A 27 5.22 -0.63 -3.84
N ASP A 28 6.14 -0.37 -4.74
CA ASP A 28 7.52 0.00 -4.47
C ASP A 28 7.77 1.47 -4.88
N PHE A 29 9.02 1.92 -4.88
CA PHE A 29 9.39 3.28 -5.28
C PHE A 29 9.12 3.60 -6.76
N HIS A 30 8.75 2.61 -7.58
CA HIS A 30 8.51 2.74 -9.02
C HIS A 30 7.05 2.42 -9.40
N THR A 31 6.19 2.16 -8.43
CA THR A 31 4.80 1.73 -8.64
C THR A 31 4.74 0.43 -9.46
N SER A 32 5.56 -0.55 -9.08
CA SER A 32 5.65 -1.85 -9.75
C SER A 32 4.51 -2.78 -9.33
N GLU A 33 3.95 -3.54 -10.27
CA GLU A 33 2.92 -4.55 -9.96
C GLU A 33 3.48 -5.70 -9.11
N TYR A 34 4.72 -6.12 -9.38
CA TYR A 34 5.41 -7.19 -8.65
C TYR A 34 6.55 -6.61 -7.84
N VAL A 35 6.29 -6.41 -6.56
CA VAL A 35 7.23 -5.77 -5.65
C VAL A 35 8.24 -6.75 -5.07
N GLY A 36 9.46 -6.27 -4.81
CA GLY A 36 10.48 -7.01 -4.07
C GLY A 36 10.06 -7.31 -2.63
N ALA A 37 10.73 -8.27 -1.99
CA ALA A 37 10.39 -8.74 -0.65
C ALA A 37 10.35 -7.62 0.40
N HIS A 38 11.21 -6.62 0.31
CA HIS A 38 11.23 -5.45 1.18
C HIS A 38 9.89 -4.68 1.18
N PHE A 39 9.24 -4.59 0.02
CA PHE A 39 8.00 -3.80 -0.16
C PHE A 39 6.72 -4.57 0.14
N LYS A 40 6.80 -5.81 0.61
CA LYS A 40 5.63 -6.62 0.96
C LYS A 40 4.98 -6.25 2.30
N ALA A 41 4.97 -4.96 2.63
CA ALA A 41 4.45 -4.42 3.88
C ALA A 41 2.98 -4.78 4.11
N ARG A 42 2.13 -4.66 3.07
CA ARG A 42 0.71 -5.03 3.13
C ARG A 42 0.55 -6.54 3.36
N GLU A 43 1.32 -7.38 2.64
CA GLU A 43 1.33 -8.84 2.82
C GLU A 43 1.77 -9.20 4.25
N PHE A 44 2.84 -8.59 4.74
CA PHE A 44 3.32 -8.79 6.11
C PHE A 44 2.23 -8.51 7.15
N LEU A 45 1.55 -7.36 7.06
CA LEU A 45 0.54 -6.98 8.04
C LEU A 45 -0.73 -7.83 7.96
N SER A 46 -1.21 -8.12 6.75
CA SER A 46 -2.53 -8.72 6.54
C SER A 46 -2.51 -10.24 6.35
N GLY A 47 -1.38 -10.82 5.95
CA GLY A 47 -1.30 -12.21 5.48
C GLY A 47 -1.87 -12.42 4.08
N PHE A 48 -2.43 -11.40 3.43
CA PHE A 48 -2.95 -11.50 2.07
C PHE A 48 -1.82 -11.41 1.05
N THR A 49 -1.66 -12.43 0.19
CA THR A 49 -0.53 -12.59 -0.74
C THR A 49 -0.84 -12.19 -2.20
N GLY A 50 -2.05 -11.73 -2.50
CA GLY A 50 -2.40 -11.23 -3.85
C GLY A 50 -1.54 -10.04 -4.27
N SER A 51 -1.30 -9.85 -5.57
CA SER A 51 -0.42 -8.78 -6.08
C SER A 51 -1.04 -7.38 -6.05
N ALA A 52 -2.34 -7.26 -5.85
CA ALA A 52 -3.03 -5.98 -5.81
C ALA A 52 -3.89 -5.83 -4.56
N GLY A 53 -3.70 -4.75 -3.83
CA GLY A 53 -4.52 -4.41 -2.67
C GLY A 53 -3.95 -3.27 -1.85
N THR A 54 -4.83 -2.61 -1.12
CA THR A 54 -4.48 -1.55 -0.17
C THR A 54 -5.12 -1.84 1.17
N LEU A 55 -4.31 -1.80 2.22
CA LEU A 55 -4.75 -1.97 3.60
C LEU A 55 -4.89 -0.59 4.25
N VAL A 56 -6.03 -0.34 4.87
CA VAL A 56 -6.25 0.83 5.74
C VAL A 56 -6.41 0.33 7.17
N VAL A 57 -5.61 0.87 8.08
CA VAL A 57 -5.65 0.55 9.50
C VAL A 57 -6.15 1.78 10.27
N LEU A 58 -7.21 1.59 11.05
CA LEU A 58 -7.76 2.56 12.00
C LEU A 58 -7.41 2.13 13.43
N PRO A 59 -7.62 2.98 14.44
CA PRO A 59 -7.35 2.63 15.84
C PRO A 59 -8.06 1.36 16.32
N ASP A 60 -9.25 1.09 15.82
CA ASP A 60 -10.16 0.00 16.24
C ASP A 60 -10.59 -0.94 15.11
N ALA A 61 -10.32 -0.60 13.86
CA ALA A 61 -10.69 -1.39 12.68
C ALA A 61 -9.53 -1.52 11.69
N ALA A 62 -9.66 -2.44 10.74
CA ALA A 62 -8.79 -2.52 9.57
C ALA A 62 -9.58 -3.07 8.38
N ALA A 63 -9.30 -2.57 7.18
CA ALA A 63 -9.96 -2.99 5.97
C ALA A 63 -8.97 -3.10 4.80
N LEU A 64 -9.15 -4.11 3.96
CA LEU A 64 -8.30 -4.39 2.80
C LEU A 64 -9.12 -4.35 1.53
N TRP A 65 -8.79 -3.42 0.64
CA TRP A 65 -9.35 -3.32 -0.71
C TRP A 65 -8.54 -4.17 -1.67
N THR A 66 -9.25 -4.98 -2.47
CA THR A 66 -8.66 -5.71 -3.61
C THR A 66 -9.68 -5.85 -4.73
N ASP A 67 -9.23 -6.21 -5.92
CA ASP A 67 -10.09 -6.37 -7.10
C ASP A 67 -10.63 -7.80 -7.26
N GLY A 68 -11.50 -8.01 -8.25
CA GLY A 68 -12.23 -9.26 -8.47
C GLY A 68 -11.37 -10.50 -8.67
N ARG A 69 -10.12 -10.35 -9.11
CA ARG A 69 -9.18 -11.46 -9.28
C ARG A 69 -8.86 -12.16 -7.96
N TYR A 70 -8.97 -11.43 -6.84
CA TYR A 70 -8.50 -11.85 -5.53
C TYR A 70 -9.61 -12.04 -4.48
N PHE A 71 -10.88 -11.82 -4.79
CA PHE A 71 -11.95 -11.88 -3.79
C PHE A 71 -11.99 -13.19 -3.02
N LEU A 72 -11.88 -14.34 -3.72
CA LEU A 72 -11.89 -15.65 -3.07
C LEU A 72 -10.64 -15.86 -2.21
N GLN A 73 -9.46 -15.57 -2.75
CA GLN A 73 -8.20 -15.71 -2.04
C GLN A 73 -8.17 -14.81 -0.80
N ALA A 74 -8.56 -13.53 -0.94
CA ALA A 74 -8.59 -12.59 0.17
C ALA A 74 -9.59 -13.02 1.26
N SER A 75 -10.79 -13.51 0.90
CA SER A 75 -11.75 -13.98 1.89
C SER A 75 -11.21 -15.14 2.73
N GLN A 76 -10.42 -16.04 2.12
CA GLN A 76 -9.78 -17.16 2.83
C GLN A 76 -8.60 -16.70 3.69
N GLN A 77 -7.73 -15.85 3.14
CA GLN A 77 -6.49 -15.43 3.82
C GLN A 77 -6.73 -14.41 4.94
N LEU A 78 -7.80 -13.65 4.88
CA LEU A 78 -8.17 -12.68 5.92
C LEU A 78 -9.05 -13.28 7.02
N GLU A 79 -9.43 -14.56 6.92
CA GLU A 79 -10.22 -15.23 7.95
C GLU A 79 -9.49 -15.21 9.30
N GLY A 80 -10.18 -14.74 10.34
CA GLY A 80 -9.60 -14.60 11.69
C GLY A 80 -8.56 -13.49 11.88
N SER A 81 -8.25 -12.70 10.85
CA SER A 81 -7.28 -11.59 10.92
C SER A 81 -7.83 -10.32 11.59
N GLY A 82 -9.16 -10.18 11.68
CA GLY A 82 -9.81 -8.93 12.09
C GLY A 82 -9.76 -7.82 11.03
N ILE A 83 -9.42 -8.17 9.78
CA ILE A 83 -9.38 -7.26 8.64
C ILE A 83 -10.62 -7.49 7.78
N GLU A 84 -11.41 -6.45 7.54
CA GLU A 84 -12.57 -6.49 6.67
C GLU A 84 -12.16 -6.51 5.20
N LEU A 85 -12.75 -7.40 4.40
CA LEU A 85 -12.52 -7.46 2.96
C LEU A 85 -13.42 -6.47 2.22
N MET A 86 -12.85 -5.46 1.61
CA MET A 86 -13.51 -4.50 0.74
C MET A 86 -13.37 -4.92 -0.73
N ARG A 87 -14.45 -5.46 -1.30
CA ARG A 87 -14.48 -5.95 -2.69
C ARG A 87 -14.66 -4.78 -3.66
N MET A 88 -13.56 -4.27 -4.20
CA MET A 88 -13.56 -3.12 -5.12
C MET A 88 -14.55 -3.29 -6.28
N GLY A 89 -15.31 -2.22 -6.56
CA GLY A 89 -16.29 -2.22 -7.65
C GLY A 89 -17.62 -2.91 -7.34
N GLN A 90 -17.79 -3.51 -6.16
CA GLN A 90 -19.08 -4.09 -5.77
C GLN A 90 -20.01 -3.01 -5.18
N PRO A 91 -21.34 -3.14 -5.39
CA PRO A 91 -22.31 -2.22 -4.80
C PRO A 91 -22.17 -2.13 -3.27
N GLY A 92 -22.19 -0.90 -2.74
CA GLY A 92 -22.08 -0.64 -1.31
C GLY A 92 -20.66 -0.63 -0.75
N VAL A 93 -19.64 -0.98 -1.52
CA VAL A 93 -18.23 -0.90 -1.09
C VAL A 93 -17.69 0.50 -1.42
N PRO A 94 -17.30 1.29 -0.40
CA PRO A 94 -16.76 2.62 -0.63
C PRO A 94 -15.34 2.54 -1.24
N GLU A 95 -14.99 3.54 -2.02
CA GLU A 95 -13.60 3.78 -2.39
C GLU A 95 -12.80 4.23 -1.16
N ILE A 96 -11.50 3.95 -1.15
CA ILE A 96 -10.61 4.27 -0.02
C ILE A 96 -10.68 5.76 0.40
N PRO A 97 -10.64 6.74 -0.52
CA PRO A 97 -10.77 8.15 -0.13
C PRO A 97 -12.09 8.48 0.57
N ALA A 98 -13.20 7.85 0.16
CA ALA A 98 -14.50 8.03 0.80
C ALA A 98 -14.54 7.37 2.19
N PHE A 99 -14.01 6.16 2.30
CA PHE A 99 -13.87 5.46 3.57
C PHE A 99 -13.05 6.28 4.58
N LEU A 100 -11.90 6.80 4.17
CA LEU A 100 -11.05 7.64 5.02
C LEU A 100 -11.77 8.92 5.45
N ARG A 101 -12.49 9.59 4.54
CA ARG A 101 -13.31 10.75 4.89
C ARG A 101 -14.33 10.41 5.99
N ASP A 102 -14.95 9.26 5.91
CA ASP A 102 -16.06 8.91 6.82
C ASP A 102 -15.56 8.44 8.20
N HIS A 103 -14.33 7.90 8.30
CA HIS A 103 -13.78 7.33 9.53
C HIS A 103 -12.72 8.19 10.23
N VAL A 104 -11.99 9.04 9.50
CA VAL A 104 -11.00 9.94 10.10
C VAL A 104 -11.70 11.19 10.63
N PRO A 105 -11.43 11.63 11.89
CA PRO A 105 -12.06 12.81 12.46
C PRO A 105 -11.63 14.10 11.75
N GLU A 106 -12.37 15.18 11.97
CA GLU A 106 -11.98 16.51 11.53
C GLU A 106 -10.63 16.91 12.14
N ASN A 107 -9.77 17.55 11.34
CA ASN A 107 -8.39 17.89 11.67
C ASN A 107 -7.50 16.66 11.99
N GLY A 108 -7.94 15.45 11.66
CA GLY A 108 -7.22 14.21 11.89
C GLY A 108 -5.98 14.05 11.01
N TRP A 109 -5.24 12.94 11.24
CA TRP A 109 -4.02 12.62 10.53
C TRP A 109 -4.10 11.26 9.85
N ILE A 110 -3.69 11.20 8.59
CA ILE A 110 -3.50 9.96 7.83
C ILE A 110 -2.00 9.77 7.60
N GLY A 111 -1.48 8.62 8.07
CA GLY A 111 -0.10 8.20 7.84
C GLY A 111 0.03 7.24 6.65
N PHE A 112 1.18 7.26 5.99
CA PHE A 112 1.60 6.32 4.94
C PHE A 112 3.10 6.46 4.67
N ASP A 113 3.71 5.50 4.00
CA ASP A 113 5.06 5.68 3.45
C ASP A 113 4.98 6.47 2.13
N SER A 114 5.43 7.73 2.13
CA SER A 114 5.38 8.62 0.97
C SER A 114 6.24 8.15 -0.22
N ARG A 115 7.15 7.19 0.00
CA ARG A 115 8.00 6.62 -1.05
C ARG A 115 7.27 5.58 -1.90
N THR A 116 6.17 5.00 -1.39
CA THR A 116 5.42 3.93 -2.04
C THR A 116 4.02 4.36 -2.51
N ILE A 117 3.45 5.42 -1.94
CA ILE A 117 2.15 5.93 -2.36
C ILE A 117 2.28 6.85 -3.57
N SER A 118 1.46 6.64 -4.61
CA SER A 118 1.46 7.52 -5.78
C SER A 118 0.91 8.91 -5.44
N ASN A 119 1.44 9.94 -6.10
CA ASN A 119 0.96 11.31 -5.92
C ASN A 119 -0.53 11.46 -6.27
N ASP A 120 -1.01 10.76 -7.29
CA ASP A 120 -2.41 10.81 -7.69
C ASP A 120 -3.33 10.18 -6.64
N PHE A 121 -2.92 9.08 -6.03
CA PHE A 121 -3.68 8.46 -4.95
C PHE A 121 -3.69 9.34 -3.69
N ALA A 122 -2.54 9.87 -3.27
CA ALA A 122 -2.48 10.81 -2.14
C ALA A 122 -3.33 12.06 -2.40
N ARG A 123 -3.31 12.60 -3.62
CA ARG A 123 -4.17 13.73 -4.05
C ARG A 123 -5.65 13.38 -3.96
N SER A 124 -6.05 12.20 -4.45
CA SER A 124 -7.46 11.77 -4.40
C SER A 124 -7.99 11.67 -2.97
N ILE A 125 -7.16 11.20 -2.03
CA ILE A 125 -7.48 11.21 -0.60
C ILE A 125 -7.63 12.67 -0.12
N GLY A 126 -6.66 13.54 -0.43
CA GLY A 126 -6.67 14.94 -0.01
C GLY A 126 -7.89 15.72 -0.53
N GLU A 127 -8.28 15.52 -1.78
CA GLU A 127 -9.46 16.14 -2.37
C GLU A 127 -10.74 15.67 -1.67
N LYS A 128 -10.86 14.37 -1.42
CA LYS A 128 -12.05 13.77 -0.79
C LYS A 128 -12.20 14.13 0.68
N THR A 129 -11.08 14.38 1.38
CA THR A 129 -11.04 14.69 2.81
C THR A 129 -10.90 16.19 3.11
N ARG A 130 -10.89 17.04 2.09
CA ARG A 130 -10.59 18.48 2.16
C ARG A 130 -11.46 19.23 3.17
N GLU A 131 -12.75 18.94 3.21
CA GLU A 131 -13.70 19.62 4.10
C GLU A 131 -13.45 19.32 5.59
N LYS A 132 -12.80 18.19 5.89
CA LYS A 132 -12.42 17.78 7.24
C LYS A 132 -11.03 18.28 7.67
N HIS A 133 -10.32 19.04 6.83
CA HIS A 133 -8.98 19.56 7.11
C HIS A 133 -7.97 18.48 7.55
N ILE A 134 -8.08 17.27 6.97
CA ILE A 134 -7.22 16.15 7.28
C ILE A 134 -5.80 16.43 6.81
N ARG A 135 -4.83 16.04 7.62
CA ARG A 135 -3.40 16.22 7.38
C ARG A 135 -2.73 14.88 7.08
N PHE A 136 -1.60 14.93 6.40
CA PHE A 136 -0.82 13.75 6.03
C PHE A 136 0.52 13.71 6.76
N ALA A 137 0.93 12.49 7.16
CA ALA A 137 2.25 12.17 7.69
C ALA A 137 2.86 11.05 6.84
N GLY A 138 3.83 11.41 5.99
CA GLY A 138 4.43 10.48 5.02
C GLY A 138 5.94 10.27 5.17
N ASP A 139 6.54 10.81 6.21
CA ASP A 139 8.00 10.88 6.38
C ASP A 139 8.58 9.62 7.02
N GLU A 140 7.74 8.75 7.58
CA GLU A 140 8.19 7.57 8.31
C GLU A 140 7.37 6.34 7.91
N ASP A 141 8.05 5.26 7.54
CA ASP A 141 7.42 3.96 7.33
C ASP A 141 7.23 3.24 8.68
N LEU A 142 5.99 3.27 9.21
CA LEU A 142 5.69 2.63 10.49
C LEU A 142 5.77 1.10 10.43
N VAL A 143 5.67 0.51 9.24
CA VAL A 143 5.81 -0.94 9.09
C VAL A 143 7.24 -1.38 9.39
N ASP A 144 8.23 -0.56 9.08
CA ASP A 144 9.65 -0.83 9.39
C ASP A 144 9.90 -0.95 10.90
N LEU A 145 9.12 -0.26 11.71
CA LEU A 145 9.21 -0.34 13.17
C LEU A 145 8.58 -1.62 13.75
N VAL A 146 7.69 -2.25 13.00
CA VAL A 146 6.95 -3.46 13.41
C VAL A 146 7.55 -4.72 12.81
N TRP A 147 8.10 -4.62 11.61
CA TRP A 147 8.68 -5.74 10.87
C TRP A 147 10.18 -5.86 11.11
N THR A 148 10.56 -6.39 12.27
CA THR A 148 11.96 -6.42 12.75
C THR A 148 12.91 -7.28 11.90
N ASP A 149 12.39 -8.26 11.17
CA ASP A 149 13.13 -9.13 10.24
C ASP A 149 12.81 -8.81 8.76
N ARG A 150 12.45 -7.55 8.47
CA ARG A 150 12.15 -7.10 7.12
C ARG A 150 13.33 -7.34 6.18
N PRO A 151 13.12 -7.96 5.01
CA PRO A 151 14.16 -8.13 4.01
C PRO A 151 14.79 -6.79 3.63
N ALA A 152 16.10 -6.75 3.49
CA ALA A 152 16.80 -5.55 3.02
C ALA A 152 16.38 -5.19 1.57
N LEU A 153 16.57 -3.92 1.21
CA LEU A 153 16.50 -3.52 -0.21
C LEU A 153 17.55 -4.27 -1.01
N SER A 154 17.19 -4.69 -2.23
CA SER A 154 18.14 -5.32 -3.14
C SER A 154 19.27 -4.35 -3.47
N CYS A 155 20.51 -4.84 -3.34
CA CYS A 155 21.72 -4.12 -3.75
C CYS A 155 22.30 -4.72 -5.03
N GLU A 156 21.55 -5.57 -5.75
CA GLU A 156 21.99 -6.15 -7.01
C GLU A 156 22.25 -5.05 -8.04
N PRO A 157 23.38 -5.12 -8.77
CA PRO A 157 23.71 -4.12 -9.78
C PRO A 157 22.74 -4.17 -10.96
N LEU A 158 22.57 -3.04 -11.62
CA LEU A 158 21.89 -3.00 -12.91
C LEU A 158 22.69 -3.82 -13.95
N TRP A 159 21.99 -4.57 -14.75
CA TRP A 159 22.57 -5.33 -15.85
C TRP A 159 21.80 -5.07 -17.16
N GLU A 160 22.51 -5.19 -18.27
CA GLU A 160 21.93 -5.04 -19.60
C GLU A 160 21.50 -6.41 -20.11
N LEU A 161 20.24 -6.57 -20.47
CA LEU A 161 19.73 -7.80 -21.09
C LEU A 161 20.33 -7.94 -22.49
N ASP A 162 20.92 -9.11 -22.77
CA ASP A 162 21.52 -9.40 -24.05
C ASP A 162 20.53 -9.23 -25.22
N VAL A 163 21.04 -8.69 -26.34
CA VAL A 163 20.22 -8.37 -27.52
C VAL A 163 19.49 -9.59 -28.07
N GLN A 164 20.05 -10.78 -27.95
CA GLN A 164 19.36 -12.02 -28.36
C GLN A 164 18.00 -12.22 -27.65
N TYR A 165 17.84 -11.71 -26.42
CA TYR A 165 16.58 -11.76 -25.67
C TYR A 165 15.80 -10.45 -25.78
N ALA A 166 16.50 -9.33 -25.83
CA ALA A 166 15.92 -7.99 -25.88
C ALA A 166 15.40 -7.59 -27.28
N GLY A 167 15.86 -8.25 -28.34
CA GLY A 167 15.58 -7.99 -29.75
C GLY A 167 16.31 -6.79 -30.33
N LEU A 168 16.42 -5.69 -29.60
CA LEU A 168 17.12 -4.46 -29.98
C LEU A 168 17.95 -3.97 -28.80
N THR A 169 19.05 -3.27 -29.10
CA THR A 169 19.84 -2.57 -28.09
C THR A 169 19.05 -1.45 -27.46
N ARG A 170 19.42 -1.04 -26.24
CA ARG A 170 18.82 0.14 -25.57
C ARG A 170 18.94 1.41 -26.40
N ARG A 171 20.04 1.59 -27.16
CA ARG A 171 20.24 2.75 -28.04
C ARG A 171 19.26 2.77 -29.20
N GLU A 172 19.04 1.63 -29.85
CA GLU A 172 18.07 1.49 -30.94
C GLU A 172 16.65 1.74 -30.42
N LYS A 173 16.25 1.17 -29.28
CA LYS A 173 14.96 1.40 -28.66
C LYS A 173 14.74 2.89 -28.32
N LEU A 174 15.75 3.55 -27.75
CA LEU A 174 15.68 4.99 -27.46
C LEU A 174 15.59 5.84 -28.73
N ALA A 175 16.35 5.48 -29.79
CA ALA A 175 16.27 6.18 -31.06
C ALA A 175 14.86 6.07 -31.67
N MET A 176 14.26 4.90 -31.63
CA MET A 176 12.88 4.69 -32.12
C MET A 176 11.84 5.55 -31.35
N VAL A 177 11.96 5.65 -30.03
CA VAL A 177 11.05 6.46 -29.21
C VAL A 177 11.24 7.95 -29.46
N ARG A 178 12.50 8.41 -29.63
CA ARG A 178 12.81 9.82 -29.91
C ARG A 178 12.49 10.25 -31.34
N GLY A 179 12.37 9.30 -32.27
CA GLY A 179 12.02 9.55 -33.67
C GLY A 179 10.51 9.61 -33.95
N LYS A 180 9.67 9.39 -32.91
CA LYS A 180 8.21 9.57 -32.94
C LYS A 180 7.81 10.96 -32.50
#